data_b6395fc386f5ce49bb8716c4b3d0a5e8
#
_entry.id   b6395fc386f5ce49bb8716c4b3d0a5e8
#
_cell.length_a   1.000
_cell.length_b   1.000
_cell.length_c   1.000
_cell.angle_alpha   90.00
_cell.angle_beta   90.00
_cell.angle_gamma   90.00
#
_symmetry.space_group_name_H-M   'P 1'
#
loop_
_entity.id
_entity.type
_entity.pdbx_description
1 polymer ?
#
loop_
_entity_poly.entity_id
_entity_poly.type
_entity_poly.pdbx_seq_one_letter_code
_entity_poly.pdbx_strand_id
1 'polypeptide(L)'
;MRTVLSADWVLPVGAPPIRDGAVAIEGGLIAAVGTRDELGSGIEYADAAILPGFVNAHSHLESAVYAGFGDGLPFAPWILIHVERKARIGAEEMEAIARLGAAECLASGITTVGDCSFKGAAAAACAGLGLRAIVYLEVFGITTEQLETRFDPTRERIAGSLGDLVRLGVSPHAPYTASPDLYEACFELELPVATHLSESPDEDTWMRSGEGPWKPLADGLPPPPGTSGIRLLAARGLLRPGMLAAHCVTVDTEEIALIAEHGVAVAHCPRSNAILGCGTAPLRELLEAGITVGLGTDSPASAPSFDMFEELRAALYLARAREQRPEALTATEALELATLGSARALGLDDEIGSLEPGKRADLAVVSLEGSPFLPWEDPAAAVVLGGSPERVTATLVDGEIRYERGAFDWHELRQNGARARDRLLALPPSRTR
;
A
#
# COMPACT_ATOMS: atom_id res chain seq x y z
N MET A 1 21.32 -9.74 -21.26
CA MET A 1 21.63 -8.49 -22.04
C MET A 1 21.73 -7.37 -21.02
N ARG A 2 22.73 -6.49 -21.15
CA ARG A 2 22.88 -5.32 -20.26
C ARG A 2 22.14 -4.13 -20.89
N THR A 3 21.25 -3.50 -20.13
CA THR A 3 20.56 -2.27 -20.50
C THR A 3 21.02 -1.15 -19.55
N VAL A 4 21.24 0.06 -20.07
CA VAL A 4 21.57 1.24 -19.27
C VAL A 4 20.45 2.26 -19.43
N LEU A 5 19.90 2.75 -18.32
CA LEU A 5 18.96 3.87 -18.28
C LEU A 5 19.69 5.07 -17.71
N SER A 6 19.52 6.25 -18.29
CA SER A 6 20.14 7.48 -17.77
C SER A 6 19.14 8.63 -17.71
N ALA A 7 19.33 9.54 -16.76
CA ALA A 7 18.51 10.73 -16.56
C ALA A 7 19.36 11.85 -15.96
N ASP A 8 18.77 13.06 -15.86
CA ASP A 8 19.42 14.20 -15.19
C ASP A 8 19.73 13.90 -13.73
N TRP A 9 18.88 13.06 -13.11
CA TRP A 9 19.08 12.62 -11.76
C TRP A 9 18.78 11.13 -11.57
N VAL A 10 19.61 10.47 -10.77
CA VAL A 10 19.29 9.17 -10.17
C VAL A 10 19.21 9.38 -8.65
N LEU A 11 18.10 8.92 -8.06
CA LEU A 11 17.81 8.99 -6.62
C LEU A 11 17.91 7.57 -6.03
N PRO A 12 19.07 7.13 -5.52
CA PRO A 12 19.23 5.75 -5.07
C PRO A 12 18.39 5.40 -3.82
N VAL A 13 17.99 6.40 -3.03
CA VAL A 13 17.33 6.27 -1.71
C VAL A 13 18.25 5.57 -0.73
N GLY A 14 19.09 5.22 -0.43
CA GLY A 14 20.10 4.68 0.48
C GLY A 14 21.44 5.38 0.34
N ALA A 15 21.54 6.28 -0.68
CA ALA A 15 22.75 7.03 -1.00
C ALA A 15 22.38 8.41 -1.55
N PRO A 16 23.34 9.36 -1.60
CA PRO A 16 23.06 10.68 -2.16
C PRO A 16 22.59 10.64 -3.63
N PRO A 17 21.78 11.63 -4.06
CA PRO A 17 21.37 11.79 -5.45
C PRO A 17 22.57 11.93 -6.39
N ILE A 18 22.50 11.33 -7.57
CA ILE A 18 23.53 11.35 -8.60
C ILE A 18 23.06 12.19 -9.77
N ARG A 19 23.75 13.30 -10.03
CA ARG A 19 23.50 14.15 -11.19
C ARG A 19 24.08 13.50 -12.45
N ASP A 20 23.41 13.69 -13.60
CA ASP A 20 23.75 13.00 -14.85
C ASP A 20 23.92 11.49 -14.61
N GLY A 21 22.94 10.93 -13.88
CA GLY A 21 23.03 9.60 -13.33
C GLY A 21 22.59 8.51 -14.32
N ALA A 22 23.00 7.29 -14.05
CA ALA A 22 22.63 6.12 -14.80
C ALA A 22 22.47 4.88 -13.92
N VAL A 23 21.63 3.95 -14.37
CA VAL A 23 21.41 2.63 -13.78
C VAL A 23 21.64 1.57 -14.86
N ALA A 24 22.57 0.65 -14.61
CA ALA A 24 22.80 -0.51 -15.47
C ALA A 24 22.00 -1.72 -14.95
N ILE A 25 21.26 -2.37 -15.82
CA ILE A 25 20.41 -3.52 -15.52
C ILE A 25 20.93 -4.74 -16.27
N GLU A 26 21.02 -5.88 -15.60
CA GLU A 26 21.39 -7.16 -16.20
C GLU A 26 20.60 -8.30 -15.55
N GLY A 27 19.89 -9.09 -16.37
CA GLY A 27 19.11 -10.23 -15.87
C GLY A 27 18.02 -9.87 -14.88
N GLY A 28 17.42 -8.68 -15.01
CA GLY A 28 16.38 -8.20 -14.09
C GLY A 28 16.90 -7.57 -12.79
N LEU A 29 18.24 -7.56 -12.60
CA LEU A 29 18.88 -6.99 -11.42
C LEU A 29 19.62 -5.70 -11.77
N ILE A 30 19.76 -4.84 -10.79
CA ILE A 30 20.65 -3.66 -10.85
C ILE A 30 22.09 -4.17 -10.82
N ALA A 31 22.82 -3.95 -11.92
CA ALA A 31 24.22 -4.34 -12.03
C ALA A 31 25.17 -3.25 -11.50
N ALA A 32 24.82 -1.97 -11.73
CA ALA A 32 25.56 -0.82 -11.24
C ALA A 32 24.69 0.44 -11.22
N VAL A 33 25.03 1.37 -10.33
CA VAL A 33 24.48 2.73 -10.26
C VAL A 33 25.65 3.70 -10.21
N GLY A 34 25.62 4.75 -11.02
CA GLY A 34 26.71 5.72 -11.12
C GLY A 34 26.37 6.87 -12.06
N THR A 35 27.37 7.55 -12.55
CA THR A 35 27.18 8.60 -13.56
C THR A 35 27.06 8.00 -14.97
N ARG A 36 26.46 8.76 -15.88
CA ARG A 36 26.37 8.41 -17.30
C ARG A 36 27.75 8.18 -17.92
N ASP A 37 28.75 8.97 -17.53
CA ASP A 37 30.12 8.82 -18.02
C ASP A 37 30.77 7.50 -17.61
N GLU A 38 30.45 6.99 -16.40
CA GLU A 38 30.97 5.72 -15.89
C GLU A 38 30.29 4.50 -16.50
N LEU A 39 28.96 4.57 -16.73
CA LEU A 39 28.17 3.40 -17.11
C LEU A 39 27.93 3.29 -18.63
N GLY A 40 28.12 4.38 -19.36
CA GLY A 40 27.93 4.45 -20.80
C GLY A 40 26.54 4.85 -21.25
N SER A 41 26.31 4.85 -22.55
CA SER A 41 25.06 5.26 -23.18
C SER A 41 24.03 4.13 -23.22
N GLY A 42 22.76 4.50 -23.16
CA GLY A 42 21.61 3.59 -23.25
C GLY A 42 20.33 4.33 -23.57
N ILE A 43 19.24 4.01 -22.89
CA ILE A 43 17.98 4.74 -22.98
C ILE A 43 18.09 6.00 -22.13
N GLU A 44 17.92 7.16 -22.72
CA GLU A 44 18.03 8.46 -22.05
C GLU A 44 16.65 9.06 -21.81
N TYR A 45 16.42 9.52 -20.57
CA TYR A 45 15.25 10.26 -20.14
C TYR A 45 15.67 11.69 -19.77
N ALA A 46 15.43 12.63 -20.67
CA ALA A 46 15.74 14.05 -20.43
C ALA A 46 14.73 14.69 -19.46
N ASP A 47 15.18 15.71 -18.72
CA ASP A 47 14.39 16.40 -17.70
C ASP A 47 13.66 15.42 -16.75
N ALA A 48 14.37 14.40 -16.27
CA ALA A 48 13.78 13.30 -15.50
C ALA A 48 14.64 12.88 -14.32
N ALA A 49 13.99 12.17 -13.38
CA ALA A 49 14.64 11.44 -12.31
C ALA A 49 14.31 9.94 -12.41
N ILE A 50 15.35 9.10 -12.25
CA ILE A 50 15.18 7.66 -12.03
C ILE A 50 15.29 7.41 -10.54
N LEU A 51 14.31 6.68 -9.98
CA LEU A 51 14.23 6.33 -8.57
C LEU A 51 13.78 4.86 -8.41
N PRO A 52 13.94 4.24 -7.21
CA PRO A 52 13.30 2.96 -6.94
C PRO A 52 11.80 3.09 -7.21
N GLY A 53 11.19 2.10 -7.80
CA GLY A 53 9.74 2.05 -7.90
C GLY A 53 9.10 2.21 -6.53
N PHE A 54 7.99 2.93 -6.47
CA PHE A 54 7.27 3.07 -5.21
C PHE A 54 6.78 1.72 -4.73
N VAL A 55 6.85 1.52 -3.43
CA VAL A 55 6.32 0.36 -2.73
C VAL A 55 5.10 0.81 -1.93
N ASN A 56 3.94 0.34 -2.32
CA ASN A 56 2.68 0.62 -1.65
C ASN A 56 2.45 -0.44 -0.57
N ALA A 57 2.74 -0.11 0.69
CA ALA A 57 2.74 -1.08 1.78
C ALA A 57 1.34 -1.60 2.14
N HIS A 58 0.27 -0.86 1.80
CA HIS A 58 -1.11 -1.27 2.07
C HIS A 58 -2.05 -0.77 0.99
N SER A 59 -2.79 -1.67 0.36
CA SER A 59 -3.76 -1.38 -0.69
C SER A 59 -4.90 -2.38 -0.73
N HIS A 60 -5.95 -2.02 -1.49
CA HIS A 60 -7.09 -2.88 -1.83
C HIS A 60 -7.41 -2.74 -3.32
N LEU A 61 -6.68 -3.44 -4.19
CA LEU A 61 -6.86 -3.36 -5.65
C LEU A 61 -8.28 -3.72 -6.10
N GLU A 62 -8.95 -4.60 -5.36
CA GLU A 62 -10.35 -4.98 -5.56
C GLU A 62 -11.36 -3.86 -5.33
N SER A 63 -10.89 -2.66 -5.01
CA SER A 63 -11.70 -1.46 -4.79
C SER A 63 -11.45 -0.33 -5.81
N ALA A 64 -10.73 -0.58 -6.91
CA ALA A 64 -10.32 0.45 -7.88
C ALA A 64 -11.47 1.30 -8.44
N VAL A 65 -12.69 0.77 -8.51
CA VAL A 65 -13.87 1.49 -9.02
C VAL A 65 -14.79 2.05 -7.94
N TYR A 66 -14.37 2.03 -6.66
CA TYR A 66 -15.22 2.44 -5.54
C TYR A 66 -15.08 3.92 -5.15
N ALA A 67 -14.23 4.68 -5.81
CA ALA A 67 -14.03 6.10 -5.51
C ALA A 67 -15.35 6.89 -5.49
N GLY A 68 -15.54 7.67 -4.42
CA GLY A 68 -16.73 8.51 -4.20
C GLY A 68 -17.94 7.78 -3.64
N PHE A 69 -17.89 6.45 -3.40
CA PHE A 69 -18.97 5.76 -2.70
C PHE A 69 -18.86 5.99 -1.19
N GLY A 70 -19.88 6.62 -0.62
CA GLY A 70 -19.98 6.84 0.82
C GLY A 70 -19.20 8.07 1.31
N ASP A 71 -18.83 8.99 0.42
CA ASP A 71 -18.22 10.26 0.80
C ASP A 71 -19.07 11.00 1.84
N GLY A 72 -18.41 11.51 2.90
CA GLY A 72 -19.05 12.19 4.02
C GLY A 72 -19.76 11.28 5.04
N LEU A 73 -19.72 9.95 4.88
CA LEU A 73 -20.22 9.03 5.89
C LEU A 73 -19.20 8.80 7.01
N PRO A 74 -19.62 8.63 8.27
CA PRO A 74 -18.76 8.11 9.33
C PRO A 74 -18.21 6.74 9.00
N PHE A 75 -17.07 6.36 9.61
CA PHE A 75 -16.30 5.16 9.29
C PHE A 75 -17.13 3.86 9.26
N ALA A 76 -17.89 3.56 10.32
CA ALA A 76 -18.62 2.30 10.38
C ALA A 76 -19.75 2.19 9.33
N PRO A 77 -20.63 3.18 9.10
CA PRO A 77 -21.57 3.16 7.97
C PRO A 77 -20.87 3.09 6.60
N TRP A 78 -19.72 3.75 6.44
CA TRP A 78 -18.97 3.72 5.20
C TRP A 78 -18.47 2.31 4.85
N ILE A 79 -17.81 1.61 5.79
CA ILE A 79 -17.25 0.28 5.53
C ILE A 79 -18.35 -0.75 5.23
N LEU A 80 -19.52 -0.65 5.88
CA LEU A 80 -20.64 -1.55 5.64
C LEU A 80 -21.14 -1.51 4.21
N ILE A 81 -21.22 -0.31 3.61
CA ILE A 81 -21.62 -0.16 2.20
C ILE A 81 -20.63 -0.88 1.28
N HIS A 82 -19.33 -0.80 1.58
CA HIS A 82 -18.29 -1.42 0.77
C HIS A 82 -18.26 -2.94 0.91
N VAL A 83 -18.37 -3.46 2.12
CA VAL A 83 -18.43 -4.91 2.39
C VAL A 83 -19.65 -5.52 1.67
N GLU A 84 -20.82 -4.89 1.77
CA GLU A 84 -22.03 -5.37 1.09
C GLU A 84 -21.88 -5.38 -0.42
N ARG A 85 -21.31 -4.34 -1.02
CA ARG A 85 -21.06 -4.26 -2.46
C ARG A 85 -20.04 -5.30 -2.93
N LYS A 86 -18.90 -5.43 -2.24
CA LYS A 86 -17.87 -6.44 -2.53
C LYS A 86 -18.45 -7.87 -2.52
N ALA A 87 -19.36 -8.17 -1.59
CA ALA A 87 -19.97 -9.48 -1.49
C ALA A 87 -20.83 -9.84 -2.73
N ARG A 88 -21.40 -8.85 -3.41
CA ARG A 88 -22.31 -9.02 -4.57
C ARG A 88 -21.61 -9.05 -5.93
N ILE A 89 -20.32 -8.69 -5.99
CA ILE A 89 -19.51 -8.72 -7.22
C ILE A 89 -19.05 -10.14 -7.51
N GLY A 90 -19.17 -10.58 -8.77
CA GLY A 90 -18.69 -11.87 -9.25
C GLY A 90 -17.15 -11.93 -9.33
N ALA A 91 -16.59 -13.13 -9.49
CA ALA A 91 -15.14 -13.32 -9.54
C ALA A 91 -14.50 -12.61 -10.75
N GLU A 92 -15.07 -12.76 -11.95
CA GLU A 92 -14.58 -12.12 -13.18
C GLU A 92 -14.60 -10.58 -13.09
N GLU A 93 -15.66 -10.03 -12.49
CA GLU A 93 -15.76 -8.58 -12.33
C GLU A 93 -14.76 -8.06 -11.29
N MET A 94 -14.55 -8.82 -10.21
CA MET A 94 -13.56 -8.47 -9.20
C MET A 94 -12.14 -8.48 -9.79
N GLU A 95 -11.85 -9.45 -10.67
CA GLU A 95 -10.58 -9.48 -11.39
C GLU A 95 -10.43 -8.28 -12.32
N ALA A 96 -11.49 -7.91 -13.04
CA ALA A 96 -11.45 -6.72 -13.91
C ALA A 96 -11.21 -5.43 -13.12
N ILE A 97 -11.79 -5.30 -11.92
CA ILE A 97 -11.56 -4.19 -10.99
C ILE A 97 -10.11 -4.20 -10.50
N ALA A 98 -9.62 -5.33 -10.04
CA ALA A 98 -8.25 -5.46 -9.53
C ALA A 98 -7.19 -5.20 -10.63
N ARG A 99 -7.45 -5.64 -11.88
CA ARG A 99 -6.57 -5.35 -13.03
C ARG A 99 -6.50 -3.85 -13.34
N LEU A 100 -7.62 -3.14 -13.24
CA LEU A 100 -7.59 -1.68 -13.37
C LEU A 100 -6.73 -1.04 -12.28
N GLY A 101 -6.91 -1.46 -11.01
CA GLY A 101 -6.12 -0.97 -9.89
C GLY A 101 -4.62 -1.26 -10.05
N ALA A 102 -4.26 -2.47 -10.45
CA ALA A 102 -2.86 -2.84 -10.72
C ALA A 102 -2.24 -2.00 -11.85
N ALA A 103 -3.02 -1.70 -12.91
CA ALA A 103 -2.57 -0.82 -13.99
C ALA A 103 -2.39 0.63 -13.52
N GLU A 104 -3.28 1.15 -12.67
CA GLU A 104 -3.14 2.47 -12.05
C GLU A 104 -1.91 2.54 -11.15
N CYS A 105 -1.62 1.48 -10.38
CA CYS A 105 -0.38 1.39 -9.60
C CYS A 105 0.85 1.53 -10.51
N LEU A 106 0.96 0.74 -11.57
CA LEU A 106 2.08 0.83 -12.52
C LEU A 106 2.18 2.22 -13.14
N ALA A 107 1.06 2.83 -13.52
CA ALA A 107 1.03 4.19 -14.09
C ALA A 107 1.41 5.29 -13.08
N SER A 108 1.31 5.01 -11.79
CA SER A 108 1.75 5.88 -10.69
C SER A 108 3.20 5.64 -10.25
N GLY A 109 3.94 4.76 -10.94
CA GLY A 109 5.32 4.42 -10.58
C GLY A 109 5.43 3.40 -9.45
N ILE A 110 4.33 2.79 -9.03
CA ILE A 110 4.31 1.72 -8.02
C ILE A 110 4.72 0.42 -8.69
N THR A 111 5.76 -0.23 -8.16
CA THR A 111 6.28 -1.52 -8.65
C THR A 111 5.90 -2.69 -7.74
N THR A 112 5.52 -2.39 -6.49
CA THR A 112 5.20 -3.40 -5.49
C THR A 112 4.01 -2.97 -4.64
N VAL A 113 3.11 -3.91 -4.33
CA VAL A 113 1.97 -3.68 -3.43
C VAL A 113 1.88 -4.74 -2.33
N GLY A 114 1.57 -4.31 -1.10
CA GLY A 114 0.99 -5.15 -0.07
C GLY A 114 -0.54 -5.01 -0.16
N ASP A 115 -1.22 -5.98 -0.74
CA ASP A 115 -2.64 -5.87 -1.04
C ASP A 115 -3.50 -6.76 -0.15
N CYS A 116 -4.40 -6.15 0.62
CA CYS A 116 -5.41 -6.87 1.40
C CYS A 116 -6.60 -7.21 0.49
N SER A 117 -6.67 -8.47 0.09
CA SER A 117 -7.58 -8.95 -0.96
C SER A 117 -8.77 -9.70 -0.38
N PHE A 118 -9.98 -9.21 -0.65
CA PHE A 118 -11.22 -9.82 -0.15
C PHE A 118 -11.58 -11.12 -0.86
N LYS A 119 -11.29 -11.23 -2.18
CA LYS A 119 -11.57 -12.40 -3.02
C LYS A 119 -10.34 -13.02 -3.68
N GLY A 120 -9.14 -12.52 -3.41
CA GLY A 120 -7.91 -13.01 -4.03
C GLY A 120 -7.73 -12.60 -5.49
N ALA A 121 -8.56 -11.70 -6.02
CA ALA A 121 -8.48 -11.28 -7.42
C ALA A 121 -7.21 -10.46 -7.72
N ALA A 122 -6.63 -9.82 -6.72
CA ALA A 122 -5.38 -9.10 -6.84
C ALA A 122 -4.23 -9.99 -7.33
N ALA A 123 -4.21 -11.28 -6.98
CA ALA A 123 -3.15 -12.21 -7.39
C ALA A 123 -3.06 -12.36 -8.91
N ALA A 124 -4.19 -12.65 -9.57
CA ALA A 124 -4.25 -12.78 -11.03
C ALA A 124 -3.99 -11.43 -11.73
N ALA A 125 -4.49 -10.34 -11.17
CA ALA A 125 -4.28 -9.00 -11.69
C ALA A 125 -2.80 -8.60 -11.69
N CYS A 126 -2.11 -8.78 -10.56
CA CYS A 126 -0.69 -8.46 -10.40
C CYS A 126 0.19 -9.37 -11.27
N ALA A 127 -0.04 -10.68 -11.25
CA ALA A 127 0.70 -11.64 -12.11
C ALA A 127 0.52 -11.30 -13.59
N GLY A 128 -0.70 -11.00 -14.03
CA GLY A 128 -1.01 -10.72 -15.44
C GLY A 128 -0.44 -9.40 -15.97
N LEU A 129 -0.19 -8.41 -15.10
CA LEU A 129 0.38 -7.11 -15.47
C LEU A 129 1.85 -6.98 -15.10
N GLY A 130 2.41 -7.96 -14.37
CA GLY A 130 3.80 -7.91 -13.94
C GLY A 130 4.05 -6.92 -12.80
N LEU A 131 3.06 -6.68 -11.94
CA LEU A 131 3.19 -5.92 -10.70
C LEU A 131 3.61 -6.86 -9.57
N ARG A 132 4.68 -6.54 -8.84
CA ARG A 132 5.09 -7.32 -7.66
C ARG A 132 4.05 -7.16 -6.55
N ALA A 133 3.74 -8.23 -5.81
CA ALA A 133 2.75 -8.18 -4.75
C ALA A 133 3.02 -9.17 -3.61
N ILE A 134 2.62 -8.77 -2.40
CA ILE A 134 2.20 -9.72 -1.36
C ILE A 134 0.69 -9.58 -1.24
N VAL A 135 -0.03 -10.65 -1.58
CA VAL A 135 -1.50 -10.67 -1.55
C VAL A 135 -1.94 -11.30 -0.22
N TYR A 136 -2.37 -10.45 0.70
CA TYR A 136 -2.90 -10.84 1.99
C TYR A 136 -4.38 -11.18 1.87
N LEU A 137 -4.72 -12.46 1.91
CA LEU A 137 -6.13 -12.87 1.90
C LEU A 137 -6.80 -12.52 3.21
N GLU A 138 -7.87 -11.72 3.15
CA GLU A 138 -8.60 -11.28 4.32
C GLU A 138 -9.48 -12.39 4.92
N VAL A 139 -9.38 -12.57 6.23
CA VAL A 139 -10.23 -13.45 7.03
C VAL A 139 -10.89 -12.68 8.16
N PHE A 140 -12.13 -13.03 8.45
CA PHE A 140 -13.00 -12.34 9.41
C PHE A 140 -13.70 -13.38 10.28
N GLY A 141 -14.09 -13.01 11.49
CA GLY A 141 -15.00 -13.80 12.31
C GLY A 141 -14.42 -14.22 13.65
N ILE A 142 -15.27 -14.95 14.40
CA ILE A 142 -15.04 -15.31 15.80
C ILE A 142 -14.32 -16.66 15.89
N THR A 143 -14.42 -17.51 14.87
CA THR A 143 -13.86 -18.87 14.88
C THR A 143 -12.80 -19.06 13.82
N THR A 144 -11.94 -20.06 14.00
CA THR A 144 -10.89 -20.45 13.05
C THR A 144 -11.43 -21.14 11.78
N GLU A 145 -12.71 -21.52 11.75
CA GLU A 145 -13.38 -22.11 10.59
C GLU A 145 -13.26 -21.28 9.31
N GLN A 146 -13.00 -19.97 9.46
CA GLN A 146 -12.75 -19.07 8.33
C GLN A 146 -11.51 -19.46 7.52
N LEU A 147 -10.54 -20.14 8.09
CA LEU A 147 -9.38 -20.64 7.34
C LEU A 147 -9.81 -21.76 6.38
N GLU A 148 -10.64 -22.68 6.83
CA GLU A 148 -11.12 -23.80 6.02
C GLU A 148 -12.17 -23.38 4.98
N THR A 149 -13.07 -22.46 5.35
CA THR A 149 -14.24 -22.10 4.51
C THR A 149 -13.97 -20.94 3.55
N ARG A 150 -12.97 -20.10 3.82
CA ARG A 150 -12.66 -18.92 3.03
C ARG A 150 -11.22 -18.86 2.55
N PHE A 151 -10.24 -18.98 3.44
CA PHE A 151 -8.82 -18.82 3.09
C PHE A 151 -8.36 -19.95 2.16
N ASP A 152 -8.51 -21.22 2.55
CA ASP A 152 -8.03 -22.37 1.78
C ASP A 152 -8.64 -22.46 0.38
N PRO A 153 -9.96 -22.36 0.19
CA PRO A 153 -10.55 -22.35 -1.15
C PRO A 153 -10.07 -21.18 -2.02
N THR A 154 -9.81 -20.03 -1.40
CA THR A 154 -9.29 -18.87 -2.14
C THR A 154 -7.83 -19.08 -2.52
N ARG A 155 -6.99 -19.57 -1.61
CA ARG A 155 -5.59 -19.93 -1.86
C ARG A 155 -5.47 -20.94 -3.01
N GLU A 156 -6.27 -21.99 -3.00
CA GLU A 156 -6.30 -23.00 -4.07
C GLU A 156 -6.66 -22.39 -5.42
N ARG A 157 -7.66 -21.51 -5.46
CA ARG A 157 -8.10 -20.83 -6.69
C ARG A 157 -7.03 -19.94 -7.30
N ILE A 158 -6.25 -19.22 -6.48
CA ILE A 158 -5.21 -18.28 -6.95
C ILE A 158 -3.83 -18.94 -7.11
N ALA A 159 -3.68 -20.21 -6.78
CA ALA A 159 -2.38 -20.91 -6.76
C ALA A 159 -1.59 -20.75 -8.08
N GLY A 160 -2.27 -20.74 -9.22
CA GLY A 160 -1.65 -20.54 -10.54
C GLY A 160 -1.09 -19.12 -10.78
N SER A 161 -1.44 -18.16 -9.95
CA SER A 161 -0.95 -16.78 -10.02
C SER A 161 0.20 -16.49 -9.03
N LEU A 162 0.49 -17.42 -8.13
CA LEU A 162 1.54 -17.27 -7.13
C LEU A 162 2.91 -17.70 -7.68
N GLY A 163 3.96 -17.02 -7.24
CA GLY A 163 5.35 -17.26 -7.62
C GLY A 163 6.27 -16.19 -7.05
N ASP A 164 7.44 -16.01 -7.63
CA ASP A 164 8.44 -15.04 -7.15
C ASP A 164 7.93 -13.59 -7.18
N LEU A 165 7.09 -13.26 -8.16
CA LEU A 165 6.54 -11.92 -8.34
C LEU A 165 5.34 -11.67 -7.42
N VAL A 166 4.47 -12.68 -7.21
CA VAL A 166 3.24 -12.57 -6.42
C VAL A 166 3.27 -13.60 -5.30
N ARG A 167 3.46 -13.13 -4.08
CA ARG A 167 3.54 -13.94 -2.87
C ARG A 167 2.21 -13.93 -2.12
N LEU A 168 1.93 -15.02 -1.41
CA LEU A 168 0.74 -15.15 -0.56
C LEU A 168 1.04 -14.64 0.84
N GLY A 169 0.09 -13.91 1.40
CA GLY A 169 0.00 -13.53 2.81
C GLY A 169 -1.41 -13.83 3.36
N VAL A 170 -1.62 -13.57 4.63
CA VAL A 170 -2.92 -13.67 5.28
C VAL A 170 -3.20 -12.40 6.08
N SER A 171 -4.46 -11.94 6.08
CA SER A 171 -4.88 -10.78 6.85
C SER A 171 -6.06 -11.15 7.77
N PRO A 172 -5.83 -11.44 9.07
CA PRO A 172 -6.88 -11.28 10.06
C PRO A 172 -7.25 -9.80 10.08
N HIS A 173 -8.42 -9.48 9.54
CA HIS A 173 -8.78 -8.13 9.06
C HIS A 173 -8.50 -7.01 10.08
N ALA A 174 -9.08 -7.11 11.27
CA ALA A 174 -8.86 -6.16 12.37
C ALA A 174 -9.28 -6.79 13.71
N PRO A 175 -8.78 -6.32 14.87
CA PRO A 175 -9.14 -6.89 16.17
C PRO A 175 -10.65 -6.82 16.50
N TYR A 176 -11.38 -5.88 15.90
CA TYR A 176 -12.83 -5.78 16.08
C TYR A 176 -13.64 -6.69 15.15
N THR A 177 -13.02 -7.35 14.19
CA THR A 177 -13.68 -8.26 13.23
C THR A 177 -13.08 -9.65 13.19
N ALA A 178 -11.92 -9.87 13.78
CA ALA A 178 -11.23 -11.15 13.84
C ALA A 178 -10.85 -11.46 15.31
N SER A 179 -11.21 -12.65 15.79
CA SER A 179 -10.91 -13.05 17.16
C SER A 179 -9.42 -13.29 17.38
N PRO A 180 -8.91 -13.20 18.63
CA PRO A 180 -7.54 -13.58 18.94
C PRO A 180 -7.17 -15.01 18.52
N ASP A 181 -8.09 -15.96 18.62
CA ASP A 181 -7.86 -17.35 18.18
C ASP A 181 -7.68 -17.44 16.65
N LEU A 182 -8.40 -16.60 15.88
CA LEU A 182 -8.21 -16.53 14.44
C LEU A 182 -6.85 -15.87 14.08
N TYR A 183 -6.40 -14.87 14.84
CA TYR A 183 -5.03 -14.33 14.68
C TYR A 183 -3.98 -15.40 14.93
N GLU A 184 -4.10 -16.16 16.02
CA GLU A 184 -3.16 -17.25 16.33
C GLU A 184 -3.09 -18.28 15.21
N ALA A 185 -4.24 -18.73 14.71
CA ALA A 185 -4.32 -19.67 13.60
C ALA A 185 -3.75 -19.09 12.28
N CYS A 186 -3.88 -17.77 12.04
CA CYS A 186 -3.22 -17.11 10.90
C CYS A 186 -1.69 -17.14 11.02
N PHE A 187 -1.15 -16.96 12.22
CA PHE A 187 0.30 -17.06 12.44
C PHE A 187 0.84 -18.48 12.27
N GLU A 188 0.02 -19.52 12.55
CA GLU A 188 0.40 -20.93 12.33
C GLU A 188 0.56 -21.28 10.84
N LEU A 189 0.04 -20.44 9.92
CA LEU A 189 0.25 -20.63 8.48
C LEU A 189 1.67 -20.31 8.02
N GLU A 190 2.50 -19.67 8.86
CA GLU A 190 3.88 -19.25 8.55
C GLU A 190 3.97 -18.35 7.30
N LEU A 191 2.92 -17.58 7.03
CA LEU A 191 2.84 -16.61 5.95
C LEU A 191 3.04 -15.18 6.47
N PRO A 192 3.41 -14.22 5.61
CA PRO A 192 3.33 -12.80 5.96
C PRO A 192 1.93 -12.43 6.45
N VAL A 193 1.87 -11.67 7.56
CA VAL A 193 0.61 -11.26 8.20
C VAL A 193 0.45 -9.76 8.14
N ALA A 194 -0.73 -9.29 7.66
CA ALA A 194 -1.13 -7.90 7.74
C ALA A 194 -2.47 -7.76 8.48
N THR A 195 -2.72 -6.61 9.10
CA THR A 195 -4.00 -6.32 9.78
C THR A 195 -4.26 -4.81 9.80
N HIS A 196 -5.52 -4.40 9.84
CA HIS A 196 -5.90 -3.02 10.17
C HIS A 196 -5.89 -2.87 11.68
N LEU A 197 -5.27 -1.82 12.20
CA LEU A 197 -5.05 -1.69 13.63
C LEU A 197 -5.17 -0.23 14.08
N SER A 198 -6.07 0.01 15.03
CA SER A 198 -6.31 1.34 15.62
C SER A 198 -6.55 2.43 14.57
N GLU A 199 -7.39 2.11 13.57
CA GLU A 199 -7.63 2.96 12.41
C GLU A 199 -8.52 4.17 12.77
N SER A 200 -9.59 3.94 13.54
CA SER A 200 -10.61 4.95 13.75
C SER A 200 -11.06 5.08 15.21
N PRO A 201 -11.61 6.26 15.60
CA PRO A 201 -12.28 6.42 16.90
C PRO A 201 -13.45 5.46 17.10
N ASP A 202 -14.14 5.05 16.01
CA ASP A 202 -15.24 4.08 16.07
C ASP A 202 -14.74 2.70 16.51
N GLU A 203 -13.58 2.26 15.97
CA GLU A 203 -12.90 1.03 16.39
C GLU A 203 -12.53 1.10 17.88
N ASP A 204 -11.81 2.17 18.30
CA ASP A 204 -11.37 2.32 19.68
C ASP A 204 -12.54 2.34 20.66
N THR A 205 -13.64 3.03 20.33
CA THR A 205 -14.86 3.07 21.13
C THR A 205 -15.47 1.68 21.28
N TRP A 206 -15.60 0.92 20.19
CA TRP A 206 -16.12 -0.44 20.24
C TRP A 206 -15.23 -1.36 21.08
N MET A 207 -13.93 -1.37 20.82
CA MET A 207 -12.97 -2.24 21.51
C MET A 207 -12.94 -1.99 23.03
N ARG A 208 -13.00 -0.73 23.45
CA ARG A 208 -12.91 -0.37 24.89
C ARG A 208 -14.23 -0.51 25.65
N SER A 209 -15.37 -0.29 25.00
CA SER A 209 -16.64 -0.16 25.72
C SER A 209 -17.79 -1.02 25.18
N GLY A 210 -17.68 -1.55 23.97
CA GLY A 210 -18.78 -2.20 23.28
C GLY A 210 -19.89 -1.24 22.83
N GLU A 211 -19.60 0.06 22.81
CA GLU A 211 -20.53 1.11 22.41
C GLU A 211 -20.14 1.66 21.04
N GLY A 212 -20.91 2.64 20.56
CA GLY A 212 -20.64 3.32 19.30
C GLY A 212 -21.30 2.67 18.07
N PRO A 213 -20.88 3.07 16.85
CA PRO A 213 -21.54 2.68 15.61
C PRO A 213 -21.51 1.18 15.28
N TRP A 214 -20.61 0.42 15.88
CA TRP A 214 -20.50 -1.04 15.71
C TRP A 214 -21.49 -1.84 16.56
N LYS A 215 -22.08 -1.24 17.60
CA LYS A 215 -22.99 -1.93 18.52
C LYS A 215 -24.18 -2.64 17.84
N PRO A 216 -24.82 -2.11 16.77
CA PRO A 216 -25.88 -2.81 16.06
C PRO A 216 -25.45 -4.12 15.38
N LEU A 217 -24.15 -4.34 15.21
CA LEU A 217 -23.55 -5.51 14.54
C LEU A 217 -22.87 -6.48 15.53
N ALA A 218 -23.05 -6.27 16.82
CA ALA A 218 -22.36 -7.00 17.88
C ALA A 218 -22.45 -8.53 17.75
N ASP A 219 -23.60 -9.06 17.27
CA ASP A 219 -23.81 -10.51 17.11
C ASP A 219 -22.84 -11.15 16.09
N GLY A 220 -22.28 -10.36 15.17
CA GLY A 220 -21.35 -10.82 14.13
C GLY A 220 -19.88 -10.47 14.39
N LEU A 221 -19.57 -9.80 15.49
CA LEU A 221 -18.25 -9.32 15.86
C LEU A 221 -17.69 -10.05 17.09
N PRO A 222 -16.37 -10.13 17.24
CA PRO A 222 -15.75 -10.53 18.49
C PRO A 222 -16.26 -9.65 19.66
N PRO A 223 -16.49 -10.22 20.85
CA PRO A 223 -16.92 -9.44 22.00
C PRO A 223 -15.86 -8.38 22.34
N PRO A 224 -16.30 -7.15 22.71
CA PRO A 224 -15.37 -6.08 23.04
C PRO A 224 -14.50 -6.47 24.26
N PRO A 225 -13.17 -6.36 24.14
CA PRO A 225 -12.24 -6.82 25.19
C PRO A 225 -12.12 -5.87 26.39
N GLY A 226 -12.70 -4.67 26.31
CA GLY A 226 -12.55 -3.63 27.34
C GLY A 226 -11.20 -2.87 27.26
N THR A 227 -10.47 -3.04 26.16
CA THR A 227 -9.18 -2.38 25.90
C THR A 227 -8.99 -2.16 24.39
N SER A 228 -7.92 -1.47 23.99
CA SER A 228 -7.61 -1.29 22.55
C SER A 228 -7.19 -2.59 21.87
N GLY A 229 -7.22 -2.59 20.53
CA GLY A 229 -6.75 -3.70 19.72
C GLY A 229 -5.27 -4.02 19.94
N ILE A 230 -4.42 -2.99 20.03
CA ILE A 230 -2.98 -3.15 20.28
C ILE A 230 -2.73 -3.84 21.62
N ARG A 231 -3.35 -3.36 22.71
CA ARG A 231 -3.18 -3.94 24.05
C ARG A 231 -3.74 -5.36 24.12
N LEU A 232 -4.85 -5.64 23.44
CA LEU A 232 -5.40 -6.99 23.33
C LEU A 232 -4.40 -7.94 22.68
N LEU A 233 -3.88 -7.58 21.49
CA LEU A 233 -2.94 -8.41 20.75
C LEU A 233 -1.62 -8.58 21.52
N ALA A 234 -1.10 -7.53 22.16
CA ALA A 234 0.08 -7.61 23.01
C ALA A 234 -0.11 -8.58 24.19
N ALA A 235 -1.22 -8.45 24.93
CA ALA A 235 -1.54 -9.31 26.06
C ALA A 235 -1.72 -10.80 25.68
N ARG A 236 -2.03 -11.08 24.41
CA ARG A 236 -2.17 -12.43 23.87
C ARG A 236 -0.89 -12.95 23.18
N GLY A 237 0.20 -12.16 23.13
CA GLY A 237 1.44 -12.51 22.40
C GLY A 237 1.25 -12.56 20.88
N LEU A 238 0.30 -11.79 20.35
CA LEU A 238 -0.09 -11.74 18.94
C LEU A 238 0.47 -10.53 18.20
N LEU A 239 1.17 -9.60 18.87
CA LEU A 239 2.07 -8.67 18.20
C LEU A 239 3.40 -9.40 17.94
N ARG A 240 3.78 -9.57 16.68
CA ARG A 240 4.96 -10.37 16.31
C ARG A 240 5.83 -9.63 15.29
N PRO A 241 7.16 -9.84 15.31
CA PRO A 241 8.06 -9.27 14.31
C PRO A 241 7.62 -9.69 12.89
N GLY A 242 7.68 -8.74 11.95
CA GLY A 242 7.27 -8.96 10.56
C GLY A 242 5.75 -8.88 10.30
N MET A 243 4.93 -8.67 11.34
CA MET A 243 3.53 -8.30 11.16
C MET A 243 3.43 -6.86 10.66
N LEU A 244 2.56 -6.63 9.69
CA LEU A 244 2.24 -5.31 9.16
C LEU A 244 0.92 -4.81 9.76
N ALA A 245 0.95 -3.68 10.45
CA ALA A 245 -0.23 -3.00 10.95
C ALA A 245 -0.55 -1.79 10.08
N ALA A 246 -1.70 -1.78 9.40
CA ALA A 246 -2.16 -0.61 8.66
C ALA A 246 -2.76 0.43 9.62
N HIS A 247 -2.58 1.72 9.29
CA HIS A 247 -3.11 2.92 9.91
C HIS A 247 -2.44 3.38 11.20
N CYS A 248 -2.65 2.71 12.34
CA CYS A 248 -2.15 3.11 13.66
C CYS A 248 -2.40 4.59 13.99
N VAL A 249 -3.65 5.05 13.81
CA VAL A 249 -4.05 6.46 13.99
C VAL A 249 -4.35 6.78 15.46
N THR A 250 -5.21 5.95 16.08
CA THR A 250 -5.67 6.15 17.46
C THR A 250 -4.78 5.36 18.41
N VAL A 251 -3.52 5.80 18.55
CA VAL A 251 -2.53 5.14 19.41
C VAL A 251 -1.99 6.12 20.46
N ASP A 252 -1.75 5.63 21.65
CA ASP A 252 -1.08 6.38 22.72
C ASP A 252 0.41 5.99 22.85
N THR A 253 1.15 6.69 23.72
CA THR A 253 2.59 6.48 23.91
C THR A 253 2.93 5.05 24.34
N GLU A 254 2.09 4.41 25.17
CA GLU A 254 2.32 3.03 25.63
C GLU A 254 2.08 2.05 24.46
N GLU A 255 1.10 2.31 23.63
CA GLU A 255 0.79 1.50 22.45
C GLU A 255 1.89 1.62 21.38
N ILE A 256 2.45 2.81 21.19
CA ILE A 256 3.64 3.01 20.34
C ILE A 256 4.82 2.18 20.89
N ALA A 257 5.04 2.19 22.20
CA ALA A 257 6.10 1.37 22.81
C ALA A 257 5.85 -0.13 22.61
N LEU A 258 4.61 -0.62 22.70
CA LEU A 258 4.26 -2.02 22.41
C LEU A 258 4.53 -2.40 20.95
N ILE A 259 4.15 -1.55 20.00
CA ILE A 259 4.44 -1.76 18.57
C ILE A 259 5.95 -1.89 18.34
N ALA A 260 6.73 -0.98 18.92
CA ALA A 260 8.20 -0.97 18.80
C ALA A 260 8.84 -2.20 19.45
N GLU A 261 8.44 -2.55 20.67
CA GLU A 261 8.98 -3.69 21.43
C GLU A 261 8.78 -5.02 20.69
N HIS A 262 7.63 -5.17 20.03
CA HIS A 262 7.29 -6.39 19.32
C HIS A 262 7.74 -6.40 17.84
N GLY A 263 8.41 -5.36 17.35
CA GLY A 263 8.93 -5.29 15.98
C GLY A 263 7.83 -5.32 14.91
N VAL A 264 6.65 -4.78 15.20
CA VAL A 264 5.55 -4.65 14.24
C VAL A 264 5.84 -3.48 13.31
N ALA A 265 5.70 -3.68 12.01
CA ALA A 265 5.81 -2.61 11.02
C ALA A 265 4.46 -1.89 10.82
N VAL A 266 4.50 -0.62 10.42
CA VAL A 266 3.30 0.20 10.21
C VAL A 266 3.20 0.63 8.74
N ALA A 267 2.04 0.41 8.13
CA ALA A 267 1.66 1.02 6.85
C ALA A 267 0.82 2.28 7.14
N HIS A 268 1.42 3.45 7.01
CA HIS A 268 0.76 4.74 7.21
C HIS A 268 -0.05 5.13 5.97
N CYS A 269 -1.36 5.39 6.13
CA CYS A 269 -2.30 5.69 5.05
C CYS A 269 -2.91 7.09 5.24
N PRO A 270 -2.12 8.17 5.11
CA PRO A 270 -2.53 9.51 5.53
C PRO A 270 -3.75 10.07 4.78
N ARG A 271 -3.91 9.80 3.47
CA ARG A 271 -5.07 10.28 2.72
C ARG A 271 -6.35 9.60 3.16
N SER A 272 -6.34 8.27 3.27
CA SER A 272 -7.50 7.50 3.73
C SER A 272 -7.94 7.96 5.13
N ASN A 273 -7.00 8.04 6.05
CA ASN A 273 -7.27 8.47 7.43
C ASN A 273 -7.88 9.87 7.49
N ALA A 274 -7.40 10.80 6.65
CA ALA A 274 -7.91 12.18 6.58
C ALA A 274 -9.31 12.24 5.94
N ILE A 275 -9.53 11.54 4.82
CA ILE A 275 -10.81 11.53 4.10
C ILE A 275 -11.92 10.91 4.94
N LEU A 276 -11.62 9.82 5.65
CA LEU A 276 -12.58 9.16 6.54
C LEU A 276 -12.76 9.86 7.90
N GLY A 277 -12.00 10.93 8.16
CA GLY A 277 -12.08 11.63 9.44
C GLY A 277 -11.56 10.82 10.63
N CYS A 278 -10.72 9.80 10.37
CA CYS A 278 -10.12 8.96 11.42
C CYS A 278 -9.09 9.71 12.25
N GLY A 279 -8.51 10.77 11.71
CA GLY A 279 -7.48 11.58 12.36
C GLY A 279 -6.13 11.53 11.64
N THR A 280 -5.09 11.91 12.36
CA THR A 280 -3.71 11.93 11.85
C THR A 280 -2.83 11.06 12.75
N ALA A 281 -2.28 9.99 12.18
CA ALA A 281 -1.36 9.11 12.91
C ALA A 281 -0.13 9.89 13.44
N PRO A 282 0.41 9.52 14.59
CA PRO A 282 1.58 10.16 15.19
C PRO A 282 2.88 9.71 14.49
N LEU A 283 3.01 10.04 13.20
CA LEU A 283 4.09 9.54 12.35
C LEU A 283 5.48 9.83 12.93
N ARG A 284 5.68 11.02 13.49
CA ARG A 284 6.99 11.40 14.04
C ARG A 284 7.33 10.55 15.26
N GLU A 285 6.37 10.35 16.15
CA GLU A 285 6.54 9.52 17.36
C GLU A 285 6.79 8.05 17.00
N LEU A 286 6.11 7.52 15.96
CA LEU A 286 6.37 6.16 15.46
C LEU A 286 7.80 6.02 14.95
N LEU A 287 8.28 6.97 14.16
CA LEU A 287 9.67 6.97 13.64
C LEU A 287 10.71 7.13 14.76
N GLU A 288 10.46 8.02 15.73
CA GLU A 288 11.36 8.23 16.89
C GLU A 288 11.42 7.02 17.81
N ALA A 289 10.35 6.22 17.89
CA ALA A 289 10.35 4.94 18.59
C ALA A 289 11.10 3.82 17.82
N GLY A 290 11.64 4.09 16.62
CA GLY A 290 12.36 3.11 15.80
C GLY A 290 11.45 2.12 15.07
N ILE A 291 10.16 2.41 14.96
CA ILE A 291 9.21 1.56 14.24
C ILE A 291 9.48 1.70 12.73
N THR A 292 9.51 0.56 12.04
CA THR A 292 9.53 0.55 10.57
C THR A 292 8.20 1.05 10.03
N VAL A 293 8.23 2.16 9.28
CA VAL A 293 7.04 2.75 8.69
C VAL A 293 7.17 2.79 7.18
N GLY A 294 6.15 2.30 6.48
CA GLY A 294 5.94 2.47 5.04
C GLY A 294 4.70 3.31 4.76
N LEU A 295 4.51 3.74 3.52
CA LEU A 295 3.29 4.40 3.06
C LEU A 295 2.37 3.41 2.34
N GLY A 296 1.06 3.55 2.56
CA GLY A 296 0.02 2.80 1.89
C GLY A 296 -1.07 3.71 1.34
N THR A 297 -1.53 3.46 0.12
CA THR A 297 -2.64 4.22 -0.48
C THR A 297 -3.99 3.82 0.07
N ASP A 298 -4.07 2.64 0.69
CA ASP A 298 -5.32 2.03 1.07
C ASP A 298 -6.27 1.83 -0.13
N SER A 299 -7.56 1.90 0.09
CA SER A 299 -8.61 1.65 -0.88
C SER A 299 -8.98 2.93 -1.65
N PRO A 300 -9.20 2.88 -2.97
CA PRO A 300 -9.84 3.98 -3.69
C PRO A 300 -11.23 4.38 -3.17
N ALA A 301 -11.84 3.57 -2.34
CA ALA A 301 -13.05 3.92 -1.63
C ALA A 301 -12.84 5.01 -0.57
N SER A 302 -11.66 5.05 0.06
CA SER A 302 -11.25 6.03 1.07
C SER A 302 -10.20 7.03 0.56
N ALA A 303 -9.38 6.64 -0.43
CA ALA A 303 -8.39 7.50 -1.07
C ALA A 303 -8.53 7.36 -2.60
N PRO A 304 -9.10 8.32 -3.33
CA PRO A 304 -9.75 8.11 -4.65
C PRO A 304 -8.88 7.54 -5.77
N SER A 305 -7.60 7.28 -5.52
CA SER A 305 -6.64 6.79 -6.54
C SER A 305 -5.47 6.06 -5.89
N PHE A 306 -4.79 5.20 -6.66
CA PHE A 306 -3.49 4.63 -6.29
C PHE A 306 -2.34 5.60 -6.62
N ASP A 307 -2.47 6.87 -6.23
CA ASP A 307 -1.48 7.92 -6.45
C ASP A 307 -0.51 8.04 -5.26
N MET A 308 0.69 7.49 -5.41
CA MET A 308 1.72 7.56 -4.38
C MET A 308 2.26 8.98 -4.20
N PHE A 309 2.23 9.85 -5.21
CA PHE A 309 2.67 11.23 -5.05
C PHE A 309 1.74 12.03 -4.13
N GLU A 310 0.42 11.80 -4.21
CA GLU A 310 -0.51 12.38 -3.26
C GLU A 310 -0.31 11.83 -1.85
N GLU A 311 0.02 10.53 -1.72
CA GLU A 311 0.31 9.90 -0.43
C GLU A 311 1.56 10.50 0.22
N LEU A 312 2.63 10.67 -0.55
CA LEU A 312 3.86 11.37 -0.14
C LEU A 312 3.57 12.78 0.39
N ARG A 313 2.77 13.57 -0.36
CA ARG A 313 2.39 14.92 0.04
C ARG A 313 1.49 14.94 1.27
N ALA A 314 0.54 14.02 1.35
CA ALA A 314 -0.33 13.90 2.53
C ALA A 314 0.47 13.57 3.79
N ALA A 315 1.38 12.59 3.72
CA ALA A 315 2.27 12.27 4.83
C ALA A 315 3.09 13.51 5.27
N LEU A 316 3.70 14.20 4.31
CA LEU A 316 4.52 15.40 4.56
C LEU A 316 3.72 16.55 5.18
N TYR A 317 2.56 16.87 4.61
CA TYR A 317 1.77 18.00 5.07
C TYR A 317 1.12 17.72 6.43
N LEU A 318 0.58 16.54 6.63
CA LEU A 318 -0.08 16.19 7.89
C LEU A 318 0.91 16.07 9.05
N ALA A 319 2.09 15.47 8.83
CA ALA A 319 3.14 15.41 9.84
C ALA A 319 3.58 16.83 10.24
N ARG A 320 3.88 17.71 9.27
CA ARG A 320 4.28 19.08 9.54
C ARG A 320 3.19 19.91 10.23
N ALA A 321 1.93 19.74 9.82
CA ALA A 321 0.80 20.43 10.44
C ALA A 321 0.56 19.96 11.87
N ARG A 322 0.65 18.64 12.12
CA ARG A 322 0.50 18.06 13.46
C ARG A 322 1.59 18.56 14.41
N GLU A 323 2.85 18.49 13.99
CA GLU A 323 4.00 18.88 14.79
C GLU A 323 4.26 20.40 14.83
N GLN A 324 3.62 21.16 13.94
CA GLN A 324 3.87 22.60 13.75
C GLN A 324 5.35 22.91 13.47
N ARG A 325 6.06 21.99 12.79
CA ARG A 325 7.47 22.10 12.45
C ARG A 325 7.71 21.63 11.00
N PRO A 326 8.42 22.39 10.15
CA PRO A 326 8.70 21.97 8.77
C PRO A 326 9.64 20.76 8.69
N GLU A 327 10.49 20.55 9.69
CA GLU A 327 11.42 19.43 9.79
C GLU A 327 10.78 18.14 10.36
N ALA A 328 9.50 18.14 10.69
CA ALA A 328 8.80 16.96 11.17
C ALA A 328 8.84 15.79 10.16
N LEU A 329 8.85 16.11 8.87
CA LEU A 329 9.11 15.18 7.79
C LEU A 329 9.70 15.95 6.60
N THR A 330 10.86 15.56 6.10
CA THR A 330 11.48 16.12 4.90
C THR A 330 11.00 15.40 3.63
N ALA A 331 11.20 16.00 2.46
CA ALA A 331 10.87 15.34 1.19
C ALA A 331 11.68 14.06 0.97
N THR A 332 12.95 14.05 1.39
CA THR A 332 13.81 12.87 1.32
C THR A 332 13.30 11.74 2.21
N GLU A 333 12.93 12.03 3.47
CA GLU A 333 12.33 11.05 4.37
C GLU A 333 11.00 10.55 3.84
N ALA A 334 10.14 11.42 3.29
CA ALA A 334 8.88 10.99 2.68
C ALA A 334 9.11 10.03 1.49
N LEU A 335 10.10 10.33 0.63
CA LEU A 335 10.48 9.45 -0.47
C LEU A 335 11.00 8.10 0.05
N GLU A 336 11.80 8.11 1.13
CA GLU A 336 12.26 6.88 1.77
C GLU A 336 11.09 6.05 2.31
N LEU A 337 10.10 6.66 2.95
CA LEU A 337 8.90 5.95 3.43
C LEU A 337 8.14 5.23 2.30
N ALA A 338 8.03 5.84 1.12
CA ALA A 338 7.33 5.27 -0.04
C ALA A 338 8.16 4.26 -0.86
N THR A 339 9.42 4.05 -0.51
CA THR A 339 10.35 3.16 -1.21
C THR A 339 10.97 2.15 -0.23
N LEU A 340 12.14 2.44 0.32
CA LEU A 340 12.88 1.55 1.22
C LEU A 340 12.13 1.29 2.54
N GLY A 341 11.46 2.29 3.10
CA GLY A 341 10.65 2.14 4.31
C GLY A 341 9.48 1.17 4.11
N SER A 342 8.74 1.32 3.00
CA SER A 342 7.68 0.39 2.62
C SER A 342 8.21 -1.01 2.28
N ALA A 343 9.38 -1.10 1.63
CA ALA A 343 10.02 -2.38 1.35
C ALA A 343 10.38 -3.12 2.65
N ARG A 344 10.95 -2.41 3.64
CA ARG A 344 11.23 -2.95 4.99
C ARG A 344 9.95 -3.39 5.69
N ALA A 345 8.89 -2.59 5.60
CA ALA A 345 7.60 -2.92 6.21
C ALA A 345 6.97 -4.21 5.63
N LEU A 346 7.26 -4.51 4.37
CA LEU A 346 6.86 -5.74 3.68
C LEU A 346 7.89 -6.88 3.80
N GLY A 347 9.06 -6.65 4.42
CA GLY A 347 10.15 -7.63 4.49
C GLY A 347 10.81 -7.93 3.13
N LEU A 348 10.88 -6.93 2.25
CA LEU A 348 11.41 -7.02 0.89
C LEU A 348 12.63 -6.12 0.65
N ASP A 349 13.18 -5.48 1.67
CA ASP A 349 14.24 -4.47 1.53
C ASP A 349 15.59 -5.04 1.08
N ASP A 350 15.82 -6.33 1.23
CA ASP A 350 16.96 -7.01 0.61
C ASP A 350 16.81 -7.14 -0.93
N GLU A 351 15.57 -7.06 -1.44
CA GLU A 351 15.27 -7.27 -2.87
C GLU A 351 14.98 -5.96 -3.61
N ILE A 352 14.29 -5.00 -2.98
CA ILE A 352 13.76 -3.78 -3.61
C ILE A 352 13.87 -2.56 -2.69
N GLY A 353 13.35 -1.41 -3.14
CA GLY A 353 13.17 -0.18 -2.34
C GLY A 353 14.34 0.80 -2.38
N SER A 354 15.51 0.38 -2.90
CA SER A 354 16.65 1.25 -3.17
C SER A 354 17.37 0.83 -4.46
N LEU A 355 18.11 1.75 -5.08
CA LEU A 355 18.92 1.43 -6.26
C LEU A 355 20.33 1.00 -5.80
N GLU A 356 20.48 -0.27 -5.55
CA GLU A 356 21.74 -0.89 -5.13
C GLU A 356 22.08 -2.09 -6.02
N PRO A 357 23.36 -2.29 -6.36
CA PRO A 357 23.78 -3.47 -7.11
C PRO A 357 23.34 -4.77 -6.42
N GLY A 358 22.76 -5.68 -7.19
CA GLY A 358 22.24 -6.96 -6.70
C GLY A 358 20.75 -6.95 -6.39
N LYS A 359 20.11 -5.80 -6.16
CA LYS A 359 18.67 -5.70 -5.99
C LYS A 359 17.93 -5.79 -7.33
N ARG A 360 16.64 -6.08 -7.27
CA ARG A 360 15.76 -6.11 -8.43
C ARG A 360 15.68 -4.75 -9.10
N ALA A 361 15.65 -4.72 -10.41
CA ALA A 361 15.51 -3.49 -11.16
C ALA A 361 14.03 -3.06 -11.23
N ASP A 362 13.47 -2.76 -10.06
CA ASP A 362 12.14 -2.20 -9.86
C ASP A 362 12.30 -0.68 -9.79
N LEU A 363 11.97 0.03 -10.89
CA LEU A 363 12.32 1.43 -11.13
C LEU A 363 11.10 2.24 -11.55
N ALA A 364 11.07 3.51 -11.15
CA ALA A 364 10.18 4.52 -11.72
C ALA A 364 11.00 5.64 -12.37
N VAL A 365 10.55 6.12 -13.52
CA VAL A 365 11.11 7.28 -14.21
C VAL A 365 10.07 8.39 -14.19
N VAL A 366 10.43 9.51 -13.57
CA VAL A 366 9.53 10.65 -13.37
C VAL A 366 10.06 11.85 -14.14
N SER A 367 9.30 12.31 -15.16
CA SER A 367 9.60 13.55 -15.89
C SER A 367 9.20 14.76 -15.06
N LEU A 368 10.09 15.72 -14.96
CA LEU A 368 9.84 17.02 -14.35
C LEU A 368 9.92 18.14 -15.40
N GLU A 369 9.84 17.79 -16.70
CA GLU A 369 9.75 18.75 -17.77
C GLU A 369 8.62 19.77 -17.51
N GLY A 370 8.93 21.07 -17.65
CA GLY A 370 8.00 22.13 -17.32
C GLY A 370 7.60 22.24 -15.85
N SER A 371 8.29 21.55 -14.95
CA SER A 371 8.09 21.65 -13.52
C SER A 371 8.53 23.05 -13.02
N PRO A 372 7.81 23.66 -12.03
CA PRO A 372 8.26 24.88 -11.38
C PRO A 372 9.53 24.70 -10.53
N PHE A 373 9.99 23.45 -10.34
CA PHE A 373 11.21 23.14 -9.58
C PHE A 373 12.50 23.17 -10.43
N LEU A 374 12.42 23.54 -11.72
CA LEU A 374 13.60 23.73 -12.56
C LEU A 374 14.20 25.14 -12.35
N PRO A 375 15.53 25.31 -12.30
CA PRO A 375 16.57 24.25 -12.21
C PRO A 375 16.51 23.53 -10.85
N TRP A 376 16.80 22.22 -10.83
CA TRP A 376 16.62 21.39 -9.65
C TRP A 376 17.84 21.46 -8.72
N GLU A 377 17.65 22.02 -7.56
CA GLU A 377 18.68 21.97 -6.49
C GLU A 377 18.45 20.80 -5.53
N ASP A 378 17.13 20.44 -5.32
CA ASP A 378 16.73 19.29 -4.51
C ASP A 378 15.83 18.36 -5.34
N PRO A 379 16.40 17.30 -5.95
CA PRO A 379 15.62 16.41 -6.79
C PRO A 379 14.60 15.56 -6.03
N ALA A 380 14.83 15.29 -4.74
CA ALA A 380 13.82 14.59 -3.91
C ALA A 380 12.60 15.47 -3.68
N ALA A 381 12.80 16.76 -3.35
CA ALA A 381 11.70 17.72 -3.23
C ALA A 381 10.98 17.92 -4.57
N ALA A 382 11.71 17.95 -5.69
CA ALA A 382 11.13 18.06 -7.02
C ALA A 382 10.20 16.88 -7.35
N VAL A 383 10.60 15.64 -7.01
CA VAL A 383 9.77 14.44 -7.19
C VAL A 383 8.57 14.47 -6.26
N VAL A 384 8.76 14.70 -4.96
CA VAL A 384 7.69 14.62 -3.94
C VAL A 384 6.65 15.72 -4.14
N LEU A 385 7.09 16.95 -4.36
CA LEU A 385 6.20 18.11 -4.44
C LEU A 385 5.69 18.41 -5.86
N GLY A 386 6.47 18.05 -6.88
CA GLY A 386 6.17 18.32 -8.29
C GLY A 386 5.76 17.11 -9.11
N GLY A 387 5.93 15.89 -8.60
CA GLY A 387 5.56 14.65 -9.27
C GLY A 387 4.05 14.41 -9.30
N SER A 388 3.63 13.59 -10.25
CA SER A 388 2.25 13.08 -10.37
C SER A 388 2.25 11.84 -11.26
N PRO A 389 1.17 11.02 -11.30
CA PRO A 389 1.07 9.89 -12.21
C PRO A 389 1.26 10.27 -13.68
N GLU A 390 0.76 11.43 -14.11
CA GLU A 390 0.93 11.91 -15.48
C GLU A 390 2.39 12.21 -15.85
N ARG A 391 3.25 12.38 -14.84
CA ARG A 391 4.69 12.61 -15.00
C ARG A 391 5.51 11.33 -14.98
N VAL A 392 4.93 10.19 -14.64
CA VAL A 392 5.61 8.89 -14.75
C VAL A 392 5.77 8.56 -16.22
N THR A 393 7.01 8.45 -16.67
CA THR A 393 7.35 8.14 -18.06
C THR A 393 7.43 6.65 -18.29
N ALA A 394 8.04 5.92 -17.33
CA ALA A 394 8.14 4.47 -17.37
C ALA A 394 8.16 3.89 -15.95
N THR A 395 7.63 2.67 -15.82
CA THR A 395 7.73 1.84 -14.62
C THR A 395 8.24 0.47 -15.02
N LEU A 396 9.32 0.04 -14.37
CA LEU A 396 9.97 -1.23 -14.62
C LEU A 396 9.85 -2.13 -13.38
N VAL A 397 9.55 -3.41 -13.61
CA VAL A 397 9.59 -4.47 -12.59
C VAL A 397 10.49 -5.58 -13.10
N ASP A 398 11.46 -6.01 -12.29
CA ASP A 398 12.50 -6.96 -12.70
C ASP A 398 13.22 -6.55 -14.01
N GLY A 399 13.42 -5.23 -14.20
CA GLY A 399 14.07 -4.67 -15.38
C GLY A 399 13.23 -4.67 -16.66
N GLU A 400 11.99 -5.13 -16.60
CA GLU A 400 11.06 -5.13 -17.72
C GLU A 400 10.11 -3.93 -17.63
N ILE A 401 9.95 -3.18 -18.70
CA ILE A 401 9.01 -2.06 -18.78
C ILE A 401 7.59 -2.63 -18.69
N ARG A 402 6.90 -2.35 -17.59
CA ARG A 402 5.49 -2.73 -17.35
C ARG A 402 4.53 -1.61 -17.67
N TYR A 403 4.98 -0.39 -17.58
CA TYR A 403 4.23 0.79 -17.99
C TYR A 403 5.15 1.75 -18.75
N GLU A 404 4.66 2.29 -19.85
CA GLU A 404 5.28 3.37 -20.61
C GLU A 404 4.19 4.36 -21.01
N ARG A 405 4.39 5.63 -20.67
CA ARG A 405 3.43 6.70 -20.96
C ARG A 405 3.18 6.84 -22.46
N GLY A 406 1.91 6.79 -22.86
CA GLY A 406 1.49 6.88 -24.27
C GLY A 406 1.49 5.57 -25.04
N ALA A 407 2.16 4.52 -24.54
CA ALA A 407 2.17 3.19 -25.16
C ALA A 407 1.28 2.17 -24.43
N PHE A 408 0.92 2.41 -23.16
CA PHE A 408 0.12 1.50 -22.36
C PHE A 408 -1.36 1.49 -22.82
N ASP A 409 -1.90 0.31 -23.10
CA ASP A 409 -3.29 0.17 -23.56
C ASP A 409 -4.28 0.18 -22.38
N TRP A 410 -4.93 1.31 -22.22
CA TRP A 410 -5.98 1.52 -21.24
C TRP A 410 -7.37 1.08 -21.67
N HIS A 411 -7.58 0.83 -22.98
CA HIS A 411 -8.94 0.75 -23.53
C HIS A 411 -9.77 -0.35 -22.86
N GLU A 412 -9.28 -1.59 -22.89
CA GLU A 412 -9.97 -2.73 -22.31
C GLU A 412 -10.13 -2.60 -20.80
N LEU A 413 -9.07 -2.20 -20.09
CA LEU A 413 -9.07 -2.06 -18.63
C LEU A 413 -10.14 -1.07 -18.17
N ARG A 414 -10.17 0.12 -18.77
CA ARG A 414 -11.17 1.15 -18.44
C ARG A 414 -12.59 0.75 -18.82
N GLN A 415 -12.77 0.07 -19.97
CA GLN A 415 -14.08 -0.41 -20.39
C GLN A 415 -14.62 -1.47 -19.41
N ASN A 416 -13.79 -2.41 -18.97
CA ASN A 416 -14.17 -3.43 -18.01
C ASN A 416 -14.45 -2.83 -16.62
N GLY A 417 -13.59 -1.93 -16.16
CA GLY A 417 -13.79 -1.18 -14.91
C GLY A 417 -15.09 -0.37 -14.92
N ALA A 418 -15.38 0.34 -16.00
CA ALA A 418 -16.62 1.09 -16.15
C ALA A 418 -17.87 0.20 -16.08
N ARG A 419 -17.87 -0.95 -16.75
CA ARG A 419 -18.97 -1.92 -16.67
C ARG A 419 -19.18 -2.43 -15.24
N ALA A 420 -18.11 -2.75 -14.53
CA ALA A 420 -18.17 -3.18 -13.14
C ALA A 420 -18.74 -2.07 -12.24
N ARG A 421 -18.31 -0.81 -12.43
CA ARG A 421 -18.84 0.36 -11.71
C ARG A 421 -20.32 0.58 -11.98
N ASP A 422 -20.76 0.53 -13.24
CA ASP A 422 -22.16 0.70 -13.62
C ASP A 422 -23.05 -0.35 -12.93
N ARG A 423 -22.55 -1.59 -12.87
CA ARG A 423 -23.26 -2.66 -12.15
C ARG A 423 -23.33 -2.41 -10.64
N LEU A 424 -22.26 -1.93 -10.02
CA LEU A 424 -22.26 -1.53 -8.61
C LEU A 424 -23.26 -0.41 -8.32
N LEU A 425 -23.38 0.57 -9.21
CA LEU A 425 -24.34 1.67 -9.10
C LEU A 425 -25.78 1.19 -9.25
N ALA A 426 -26.03 0.17 -10.08
CA ALA A 426 -27.34 -0.42 -10.28
C ALA A 426 -27.80 -1.34 -9.12
N LEU A 427 -26.90 -1.71 -8.19
CA LEU A 427 -27.27 -2.49 -7.01
C LEU A 427 -28.21 -1.65 -6.12
N PRO A 428 -29.36 -2.21 -5.70
CA PRO A 428 -30.27 -1.49 -4.81
C PRO A 428 -29.54 -1.17 -3.49
N PRO A 429 -29.84 -0.03 -2.86
CA PRO A 429 -29.31 0.26 -1.53
C PRO A 429 -29.66 -0.88 -0.58
N SER A 430 -28.76 -1.17 0.36
CA SER A 430 -29.00 -2.19 1.37
C SER A 430 -30.27 -1.92 2.14
N ARG A 431 -30.96 -2.97 2.56
CA ARG A 431 -32.14 -2.86 3.44
C ARG A 431 -31.75 -2.63 4.91
N THR A 432 -30.53 -2.17 5.18
CA THR A 432 -30.13 -1.75 6.51
C THR A 432 -30.73 -0.37 6.78
N ARG A 433 -31.95 -0.40 7.31
CA ARG A 433 -32.50 0.71 8.09
C ARG A 433 -32.02 0.60 9.53
#